data_24aee10768338d989c917a78b0e79a11
#
_entry.id   24aee10768338d989c917a78b0e79a11
#
_cell.length_a   1.000
_cell.length_b   1.000
_cell.length_c   1.000
_cell.angle_alpha   90.00
_cell.angle_beta   90.00
_cell.angle_gamma   90.00
#
_symmetry.space_group_name_H-M   'P 1'
#
loop_
_entity.id
_entity.type
_entity.pdbx_description
1 polymer ?
#
loop_
_entity_poly.entity_id
_entity_poly.type
_entity_poly.pdbx_seq_one_letter_code
_entity_poly.pdbx_strand_id
1 'polypeptide(L)'
;MKHQINTGKDDMERAEKQIKKGLDLISNKLPKEKDLDTDVCWTSQDFVVEEMGGTTGKAINSSWMQVKFNSNAENWETHLKSTTVHEYVHTWFFEKDDGRSEIMWKYVLEEALTQHFSKKLVPEIKHVKSTKFSKKEIAQYWPQIKEKELDKTGPKFHKPLYINRGDAEYPNWLGYTMSYLIGQELLEEHSPEDFPDLEKKDVIEAGDKLFS
;
A
#
# COMPACT_ATOMS: atom_id res chain seq x y z
N MET A 1 26.73 -19.83 -11.82
CA MET A 1 27.46 -18.54 -11.73
C MET A 1 26.85 -17.75 -10.57
N LYS A 2 27.62 -17.47 -9.51
CA LYS A 2 27.18 -16.58 -8.46
C LYS A 2 27.37 -15.16 -8.99
N HIS A 3 26.32 -14.50 -9.42
CA HIS A 3 26.38 -13.06 -9.67
C HIS A 3 26.60 -12.36 -8.33
N GLN A 4 27.80 -11.85 -8.15
CA GLN A 4 28.09 -10.90 -7.08
C GLN A 4 27.38 -9.60 -7.45
N ILE A 5 26.23 -9.35 -6.80
CA ILE A 5 25.45 -8.15 -7.03
C ILE A 5 26.11 -7.06 -6.20
N ASN A 6 26.94 -6.29 -6.89
CA ASN A 6 27.48 -5.06 -6.37
C ASN A 6 26.42 -3.99 -6.59
N THR A 7 25.58 -3.70 -5.59
CA THR A 7 24.86 -2.43 -5.56
C THR A 7 25.91 -1.34 -5.54
N GLY A 8 26.08 -0.67 -6.65
CA GLY A 8 27.05 0.41 -6.75
C GLY A 8 26.68 1.49 -5.72
N LYS A 9 27.70 2.16 -5.19
CA LYS A 9 27.52 3.32 -4.32
C LYS A 9 26.54 4.34 -4.97
N ASP A 10 26.62 4.49 -6.27
CA ASP A 10 25.76 5.37 -7.08
C ASP A 10 24.26 4.96 -7.01
N ASP A 11 23.94 3.67 -7.00
CA ASP A 11 22.55 3.22 -6.91
C ASP A 11 21.95 3.49 -5.53
N MET A 12 22.74 3.39 -4.47
CA MET A 12 22.28 3.75 -3.11
C MET A 12 22.02 5.24 -2.99
N GLU A 13 22.92 6.09 -3.49
CA GLU A 13 22.74 7.55 -3.48
C GLU A 13 21.49 7.97 -4.29
N ARG A 14 21.23 7.30 -5.43
CA ARG A 14 20.01 7.51 -6.23
C ARG A 14 18.78 7.06 -5.46
N ALA A 15 18.83 5.91 -4.76
CA ALA A 15 17.73 5.42 -3.95
C ALA A 15 17.40 6.39 -2.81
N GLU A 16 18.37 6.82 -2.04
CA GLU A 16 18.21 7.82 -0.96
C GLU A 16 17.58 9.12 -1.47
N LYS A 17 17.99 9.59 -2.66
CA LYS A 17 17.41 10.78 -3.29
C LYS A 17 15.92 10.59 -3.62
N GLN A 18 15.50 9.40 -4.11
CA GLN A 18 14.10 9.15 -4.41
C GLN A 18 13.25 8.97 -3.15
N ILE A 19 13.80 8.34 -2.13
CA ILE A 19 13.17 8.24 -0.82
C ILE A 19 12.92 9.63 -0.24
N LYS A 20 13.95 10.48 -0.23
CA LYS A 20 13.80 11.86 0.24
C LYS A 20 12.69 12.60 -0.52
N LYS A 21 12.65 12.47 -1.85
CA LYS A 21 11.58 13.09 -2.66
C LYS A 21 10.19 12.55 -2.29
N GLY A 22 10.06 11.24 -2.07
CA GLY A 22 8.81 10.63 -1.63
C GLY A 22 8.36 11.18 -0.27
N LEU A 23 9.27 11.26 0.70
CA LEU A 23 9.02 11.84 2.01
C LEU A 23 8.62 13.32 1.93
N ASP A 24 9.34 14.13 1.14
CA ASP A 24 9.05 15.55 0.94
C ASP A 24 7.64 15.78 0.35
N LEU A 25 7.17 14.88 -0.54
CA LEU A 25 5.84 14.95 -1.13
C LEU A 25 4.72 14.70 -0.12
N ILE A 26 4.89 13.72 0.77
CA ILE A 26 3.81 13.23 1.63
C ILE A 26 3.80 13.89 3.02
N SER A 27 4.96 14.23 3.60
CA SER A 27 5.05 14.75 4.96
C SER A 27 4.30 16.06 5.18
N ASN A 28 4.19 16.89 4.13
CA ASN A 28 3.39 18.12 4.17
C ASN A 28 1.87 17.87 4.02
N LYS A 29 1.47 16.68 3.62
CA LYS A 29 0.05 16.29 3.47
C LYS A 29 -0.47 15.53 4.67
N LEU A 30 0.37 14.68 5.23
CA LEU A 30 0.10 13.87 6.42
C LEU A 30 1.26 14.08 7.40
N PRO A 31 1.27 15.17 8.19
CA PRO A 31 2.35 15.42 9.14
C PRO A 31 2.36 14.38 10.26
N LYS A 32 3.55 13.98 10.68
CA LYS A 32 3.80 13.07 11.80
C LYS A 32 4.42 13.82 12.98
N GLU A 33 4.15 13.31 14.17
CA GLU A 33 4.77 13.81 15.41
C GLU A 33 6.10 13.09 15.69
N LYS A 34 6.19 11.80 15.30
CA LYS A 34 7.38 10.97 15.50
C LYS A 34 8.31 11.06 14.30
N ASP A 35 9.60 11.11 14.58
CA ASP A 35 10.62 10.91 13.54
C ASP A 35 10.46 9.55 12.87
N LEU A 36 10.87 9.46 11.61
CA LEU A 36 10.75 8.26 10.81
C LEU A 36 12.12 7.78 10.32
N ASP A 37 12.54 6.64 10.84
CA ASP A 37 13.70 5.91 10.34
C ASP A 37 13.34 5.08 9.10
N THR A 38 14.24 5.05 8.13
CA THR A 38 14.04 4.31 6.88
C THR A 38 15.25 3.43 6.57
N ASP A 39 15.03 2.13 6.61
CA ASP A 39 16.00 1.15 6.10
C ASP A 39 15.89 1.04 4.58
N VAL A 40 17.03 1.10 3.90
CA VAL A 40 17.13 0.95 2.45
C VAL A 40 17.93 -0.29 2.11
N CYS A 41 17.32 -1.22 1.35
CA CYS A 41 17.95 -2.48 0.99
C CYS A 41 17.81 -2.77 -0.51
N TRP A 42 18.81 -3.43 -1.07
CA TRP A 42 18.68 -4.02 -2.39
C TRP A 42 17.90 -5.35 -2.34
N THR A 43 17.17 -5.70 -3.40
CA THR A 43 16.44 -6.98 -3.50
C THR A 43 16.67 -7.67 -4.85
N SER A 44 16.78 -9.01 -4.81
CA SER A 44 16.85 -9.87 -6.01
C SER A 44 15.59 -10.70 -6.23
N GLN A 45 14.49 -10.37 -5.55
CA GLN A 45 13.25 -11.14 -5.66
C GLN A 45 12.61 -10.91 -7.03
N ASP A 46 12.52 -11.95 -7.85
CA ASP A 46 11.94 -11.90 -9.21
C ASP A 46 10.54 -11.27 -9.21
N PHE A 47 9.69 -11.67 -8.28
CA PHE A 47 8.35 -11.09 -8.13
C PHE A 47 8.36 -9.57 -7.94
N VAL A 48 9.32 -9.03 -7.19
CA VAL A 48 9.45 -7.58 -6.99
C VAL A 48 9.86 -6.89 -8.28
N VAL A 49 10.75 -7.51 -9.04
CA VAL A 49 11.24 -6.97 -10.33
C VAL A 49 10.14 -7.02 -11.39
N GLU A 50 9.48 -8.16 -11.54
CA GLU A 50 8.56 -8.42 -12.65
C GLU A 50 7.16 -7.79 -12.43
N GLU A 51 6.66 -7.81 -11.18
CA GLU A 51 5.27 -7.42 -10.92
C GLU A 51 5.14 -6.10 -10.13
N MET A 52 6.22 -5.64 -9.46
CA MET A 52 6.15 -4.49 -8.58
C MET A 52 7.05 -3.30 -9.02
N GLY A 53 7.56 -3.35 -10.25
CA GLY A 53 8.43 -2.28 -10.79
C GLY A 53 9.77 -2.16 -10.06
N GLY A 54 10.28 -3.28 -9.54
CA GLY A 54 11.57 -3.36 -8.87
C GLY A 54 11.61 -2.84 -7.45
N THR A 55 10.45 -2.52 -6.83
CA THR A 55 10.44 -1.95 -5.48
C THR A 55 9.37 -2.58 -4.60
N THR A 56 9.66 -2.68 -3.31
CA THR A 56 8.70 -3.08 -2.28
C THR A 56 9.07 -2.43 -0.96
N GLY A 57 8.09 -2.31 -0.07
CA GLY A 57 8.31 -1.75 1.25
C GLY A 57 7.54 -2.49 2.33
N LYS A 58 7.77 -2.06 3.55
CA LYS A 58 7.02 -2.48 4.72
C LYS A 58 7.16 -1.43 5.82
N ALA A 59 6.07 -0.84 6.22
CA ALA A 59 5.98 -0.13 7.48
C ALA A 59 6.10 -1.14 8.64
N ILE A 60 7.03 -0.92 9.55
CA ILE A 60 7.29 -1.80 10.69
C ILE A 60 6.47 -1.33 11.90
N ASN A 61 6.53 -0.03 12.16
CA ASN A 61 5.76 0.65 13.20
C ASN A 61 5.60 2.14 12.83
N SER A 62 5.08 2.95 13.74
CA SER A 62 4.86 4.38 13.50
C SER A 62 6.14 5.21 13.30
N SER A 63 7.32 4.70 13.62
CA SER A 63 8.60 5.44 13.49
C SER A 63 9.65 4.72 12.65
N TRP A 64 9.30 3.61 12.01
CA TRP A 64 10.25 2.82 11.23
C TRP A 64 9.60 2.15 10.03
N MET A 65 10.20 2.31 8.87
CA MET A 65 9.85 1.58 7.64
C MET A 65 11.09 1.02 6.95
N GLN A 66 10.88 -0.01 6.14
CA GLN A 66 11.90 -0.57 5.26
C GLN A 66 11.43 -0.44 3.81
N VAL A 67 12.33 0.00 2.93
CA VAL A 67 12.11 -0.02 1.48
C VAL A 67 13.20 -0.83 0.80
N LYS A 68 12.81 -1.57 -0.24
CA LYS A 68 13.72 -2.40 -1.02
C LYS A 68 13.61 -2.02 -2.49
N PHE A 69 14.75 -2.05 -3.19
CA PHE A 69 14.77 -1.74 -4.61
C PHE A 69 15.70 -2.69 -5.39
N ASN A 70 15.47 -2.75 -6.69
CA ASN A 70 16.35 -3.39 -7.66
C ASN A 70 16.61 -2.42 -8.80
N SER A 71 17.84 -1.95 -8.91
CA SER A 71 18.25 -0.95 -9.90
C SER A 71 18.26 -1.46 -11.35
N ASN A 72 18.07 -2.77 -11.56
CA ASN A 72 17.94 -3.34 -12.90
C ASN A 72 16.49 -3.28 -13.43
N ALA A 73 15.49 -2.95 -12.61
CA ALA A 73 14.12 -2.81 -13.06
C ALA A 73 13.91 -1.47 -13.77
N GLU A 74 13.05 -1.48 -14.78
CA GLU A 74 12.69 -0.26 -15.50
C GLU A 74 11.95 0.70 -14.57
N ASN A 75 12.29 1.99 -14.65
CA ASN A 75 11.67 3.07 -13.85
C ASN A 75 11.69 2.86 -12.33
N TRP A 76 12.59 2.01 -11.81
CA TRP A 76 12.67 1.68 -10.39
C TRP A 76 12.75 2.90 -9.47
N GLU A 77 13.39 3.99 -9.90
CA GLU A 77 13.48 5.23 -9.12
C GLU A 77 12.11 5.84 -8.85
N THR A 78 11.27 5.91 -9.88
CA THR A 78 9.91 6.44 -9.73
C THR A 78 9.03 5.49 -8.91
N HIS A 79 9.21 4.18 -9.10
CA HIS A 79 8.55 3.17 -8.27
C HIS A 79 8.99 3.27 -6.81
N LEU A 80 10.29 3.49 -6.53
CA LEU A 80 10.79 3.67 -5.16
C LEU A 80 10.21 4.91 -4.48
N LYS A 81 10.11 6.03 -5.22
CA LYS A 81 9.43 7.23 -4.74
C LYS A 81 7.97 6.92 -4.35
N SER A 82 7.23 6.17 -5.18
CA SER A 82 5.86 5.76 -4.90
C SER A 82 5.75 4.80 -3.72
N THR A 83 6.65 3.81 -3.62
CA THR A 83 6.73 2.89 -2.48
C THR A 83 7.00 3.64 -1.19
N THR A 84 7.87 4.66 -1.22
CA THR A 84 8.15 5.49 -0.05
C THR A 84 6.90 6.24 0.42
N VAL A 85 6.14 6.84 -0.50
CA VAL A 85 4.86 7.48 -0.17
C VAL A 85 3.90 6.47 0.45
N HIS A 86 3.78 5.27 -0.13
CA HIS A 86 2.91 4.20 0.36
C HIS A 86 3.26 3.79 1.80
N GLU A 87 4.52 3.46 2.06
CA GLU A 87 4.96 3.02 3.39
C GLU A 87 4.89 4.14 4.43
N TYR A 88 5.13 5.39 4.03
CA TYR A 88 4.95 6.53 4.91
C TYR A 88 3.49 6.64 5.41
N VAL A 89 2.50 6.48 4.52
CA VAL A 89 1.08 6.54 4.91
C VAL A 89 0.75 5.46 5.91
N HIS A 90 1.28 4.23 5.75
CA HIS A 90 1.13 3.18 6.76
C HIS A 90 1.72 3.61 8.12
N THR A 91 2.94 4.18 8.16
CA THR A 91 3.55 4.63 9.41
C THR A 91 2.77 5.77 10.06
N TRP A 92 2.19 6.66 9.24
CA TRP A 92 1.30 7.71 9.72
C TRP A 92 0.01 7.14 10.31
N PHE A 93 -0.62 6.19 9.63
CA PHE A 93 -1.82 5.52 10.12
C PHE A 93 -1.56 4.81 11.46
N PHE A 94 -0.44 4.10 11.60
CA PHE A 94 -0.04 3.46 12.86
C PHE A 94 0.19 4.45 14.01
N GLU A 95 0.61 5.68 13.69
CA GLU A 95 0.77 6.72 14.70
C GLU A 95 -0.58 7.23 15.21
N LYS A 96 -1.56 7.34 14.32
CA LYS A 96 -2.91 7.85 14.66
C LYS A 96 -3.80 6.77 15.28
N ASP A 97 -3.59 5.51 14.93
CA ASP A 97 -4.38 4.36 15.36
C ASP A 97 -3.75 3.56 16.53
N ASP A 98 -2.76 4.14 17.20
CA ASP A 98 -2.00 3.50 18.30
C ASP A 98 -1.45 2.10 17.94
N GLY A 99 -1.07 1.92 16.70
CA GLY A 99 -0.43 0.70 16.22
C GLY A 99 -0.92 0.22 14.86
N ARG A 100 -0.44 -0.95 14.47
CA ARG A 100 -0.79 -1.58 13.21
C ARG A 100 -2.18 -2.19 13.26
N SER A 101 -2.95 -2.00 12.19
CA SER A 101 -4.26 -2.66 12.06
C SER A 101 -4.14 -4.19 12.13
N GLU A 102 -4.91 -4.80 13.00
CA GLU A 102 -4.97 -6.27 13.21
C GLU A 102 -6.28 -6.87 12.72
N ILE A 103 -7.19 -6.06 12.14
CA ILE A 103 -8.48 -6.47 11.62
C ILE A 103 -8.67 -5.99 10.17
N MET A 104 -9.32 -6.82 9.36
CA MET A 104 -9.39 -6.63 7.91
C MET A 104 -10.05 -5.30 7.50
N TRP A 105 -11.22 -4.94 8.07
CA TRP A 105 -11.90 -3.71 7.65
C TRP A 105 -11.04 -2.46 7.88
N LYS A 106 -10.26 -2.43 8.97
CA LYS A 106 -9.35 -1.32 9.27
C LYS A 106 -8.14 -1.31 8.32
N TYR A 107 -7.66 -2.50 7.95
CA TYR A 107 -6.63 -2.64 6.93
C TYR A 107 -7.11 -2.17 5.53
N VAL A 108 -8.42 -2.30 5.23
CA VAL A 108 -9.02 -1.71 4.03
C VAL A 108 -8.89 -0.19 4.04
N LEU A 109 -9.17 0.49 5.15
CA LEU A 109 -9.01 1.94 5.30
C LEU A 109 -7.56 2.38 5.17
N GLU A 110 -6.65 1.66 5.80
CA GLU A 110 -5.21 1.89 5.74
C GLU A 110 -4.72 1.80 4.28
N GLU A 111 -5.02 0.71 3.57
CA GLU A 111 -4.66 0.52 2.16
C GLU A 111 -5.38 1.50 1.22
N ALA A 112 -6.58 1.94 1.56
CA ALA A 112 -7.30 2.97 0.81
C ALA A 112 -6.50 4.27 0.71
N LEU A 113 -5.99 4.76 1.83
CA LEU A 113 -5.17 5.98 1.87
C LEU A 113 -3.80 5.78 1.20
N THR A 114 -3.14 4.64 1.43
CA THR A 114 -1.83 4.37 0.81
C THR A 114 -1.93 4.37 -0.71
N GLN A 115 -2.96 3.73 -1.27
CA GLN A 115 -3.19 3.71 -2.71
C GLN A 115 -3.57 5.10 -3.25
N HIS A 116 -4.40 5.85 -2.51
CA HIS A 116 -4.80 7.20 -2.89
C HIS A 116 -3.59 8.12 -3.01
N PHE A 117 -2.77 8.22 -1.96
CA PHE A 117 -1.63 9.12 -1.96
C PHE A 117 -0.53 8.70 -2.93
N SER A 118 -0.24 7.41 -3.03
CA SER A 118 0.73 6.89 -3.99
C SER A 118 0.36 7.29 -5.42
N LYS A 119 -0.90 7.11 -5.81
CA LYS A 119 -1.39 7.45 -7.14
C LYS A 119 -1.49 8.95 -7.38
N LYS A 120 -1.91 9.72 -6.37
CA LYS A 120 -2.05 11.18 -6.46
C LYS A 120 -0.72 11.92 -6.54
N LEU A 121 0.28 11.46 -5.77
CA LEU A 121 1.57 12.15 -5.64
C LEU A 121 2.64 11.64 -6.61
N VAL A 122 2.47 10.43 -7.15
CA VAL A 122 3.38 9.83 -8.12
C VAL A 122 2.58 9.27 -9.31
N PRO A 123 1.90 10.14 -10.09
CA PRO A 123 1.03 9.70 -11.20
C PRO A 123 1.81 9.19 -12.42
N GLU A 124 3.14 9.33 -12.44
CA GLU A 124 3.98 9.00 -13.59
C GLU A 124 4.14 7.50 -13.85
N ILE A 125 3.78 6.67 -12.87
CA ILE A 125 3.81 5.22 -13.00
C ILE A 125 2.40 4.63 -13.12
N LYS A 126 2.33 3.43 -13.68
CA LYS A 126 1.08 2.66 -13.72
C LYS A 126 0.85 2.00 -12.35
N HIS A 127 -0.15 2.48 -11.62
CA HIS A 127 -0.58 1.90 -10.33
C HIS A 127 -1.45 0.65 -10.55
N VAL A 128 -0.84 -0.45 -11.00
CA VAL A 128 -1.54 -1.69 -11.40
C VAL A 128 -2.44 -2.22 -10.28
N LYS A 129 -1.95 -2.23 -9.05
CA LYS A 129 -2.69 -2.74 -7.89
C LYS A 129 -4.03 -2.00 -7.66
N SER A 130 -4.03 -0.67 -7.83
CA SER A 130 -5.23 0.17 -7.62
C SER A 130 -6.23 0.12 -8.78
N THR A 131 -5.86 -0.46 -9.93
CA THR A 131 -6.67 -0.39 -11.17
C THR A 131 -6.84 -1.73 -11.87
N LYS A 132 -6.50 -2.84 -11.20
CA LYS A 132 -6.50 -4.17 -11.81
C LYS A 132 -7.89 -4.68 -12.10
N PHE A 133 -8.87 -4.35 -11.26
CA PHE A 133 -10.24 -4.84 -11.36
C PHE A 133 -11.24 -3.70 -11.57
N SER A 134 -12.28 -3.96 -12.34
CA SER A 134 -13.45 -3.08 -12.44
C SER A 134 -14.38 -3.24 -11.24
N LYS A 135 -15.26 -2.26 -11.01
CA LYS A 135 -16.32 -2.35 -9.99
C LYS A 135 -17.17 -3.60 -10.17
N LYS A 136 -17.51 -3.97 -11.42
CA LYS A 136 -18.30 -5.17 -11.75
C LYS A 136 -17.62 -6.48 -11.38
N GLU A 137 -16.30 -6.55 -11.53
CA GLU A 137 -15.54 -7.74 -11.13
C GLU A 137 -15.48 -7.85 -9.60
N ILE A 138 -15.29 -6.74 -8.88
CA ILE A 138 -15.27 -6.74 -7.42
C ILE A 138 -16.66 -7.07 -6.86
N ALA A 139 -17.74 -6.60 -7.48
CA ALA A 139 -19.13 -6.88 -7.10
C ALA A 139 -19.44 -8.38 -6.97
N GLN A 140 -18.76 -9.24 -7.74
CA GLN A 140 -18.93 -10.71 -7.65
C GLN A 140 -18.43 -11.28 -6.31
N TYR A 141 -17.46 -10.63 -5.68
CA TYR A 141 -16.82 -11.08 -4.43
C TYR A 141 -17.31 -10.29 -3.20
N TRP A 142 -17.83 -9.08 -3.41
CA TRP A 142 -18.17 -8.17 -2.32
C TRP A 142 -19.13 -8.77 -1.26
N PRO A 143 -20.24 -9.47 -1.61
CA PRO A 143 -21.11 -10.06 -0.60
C PRO A 143 -20.39 -11.02 0.34
N GLN A 144 -19.48 -11.83 -0.22
CA GLN A 144 -18.69 -12.78 0.55
C GLN A 144 -17.60 -12.09 1.39
N ILE A 145 -16.92 -11.07 0.82
CA ILE A 145 -15.92 -10.29 1.54
C ILE A 145 -16.57 -9.60 2.74
N LYS A 146 -17.71 -8.94 2.52
CA LYS A 146 -18.48 -8.27 3.56
C LYS A 146 -18.86 -9.20 4.71
N GLU A 147 -19.32 -10.41 4.39
CA GLU A 147 -19.80 -11.40 5.38
C GLU A 147 -18.66 -12.11 6.11
N LYS A 148 -17.58 -12.47 5.39
CA LYS A 148 -16.59 -13.43 5.90
C LYS A 148 -15.20 -12.85 6.15
N GLU A 149 -14.83 -11.74 5.45
CA GLU A 149 -13.45 -11.27 5.49
C GLU A 149 -13.24 -10.06 6.40
N LEU A 150 -14.18 -9.11 6.43
CA LEU A 150 -13.97 -7.82 7.11
C LEU A 150 -13.66 -7.96 8.61
N ASP A 151 -14.13 -8.99 9.28
CA ASP A 151 -13.88 -9.25 10.71
C ASP A 151 -12.66 -10.17 10.95
N LYS A 152 -11.97 -10.60 9.90
CA LYS A 152 -10.79 -11.46 10.08
C LYS A 152 -9.66 -10.74 10.79
N THR A 153 -9.05 -11.44 11.73
CA THR A 153 -7.93 -10.99 12.54
C THR A 153 -6.79 -12.02 12.54
N GLY A 154 -5.67 -11.68 13.19
CA GLY A 154 -4.57 -12.61 13.42
C GLY A 154 -3.50 -12.59 12.33
N PRO A 155 -2.46 -13.45 12.44
CA PRO A 155 -1.32 -13.43 11.55
C PRO A 155 -1.72 -13.63 10.08
N LYS A 156 -1.36 -12.68 9.21
CA LYS A 156 -1.58 -12.77 7.77
C LYS A 156 -3.06 -12.74 7.32
N PHE A 157 -3.97 -12.22 8.16
CA PHE A 157 -5.39 -12.10 7.82
C PHE A 157 -5.65 -11.43 6.46
N HIS A 158 -4.79 -10.48 6.07
CA HIS A 158 -4.89 -9.73 4.82
C HIS A 158 -4.51 -10.54 3.56
N LYS A 159 -3.73 -11.63 3.70
CA LYS A 159 -3.19 -12.34 2.54
C LYS A 159 -4.21 -12.82 1.52
N PRO A 160 -5.36 -13.39 1.91
CA PRO A 160 -6.33 -13.89 0.93
C PRO A 160 -6.81 -12.86 -0.07
N LEU A 161 -6.93 -11.59 0.33
CA LEU A 161 -7.40 -10.49 -0.52
C LEU A 161 -6.28 -9.72 -1.22
N TYR A 162 -5.11 -9.59 -0.58
CA TYR A 162 -4.07 -8.66 -1.05
C TYR A 162 -2.88 -9.33 -1.72
N ILE A 163 -2.31 -10.37 -1.10
CA ILE A 163 -1.12 -11.05 -1.63
C ILE A 163 -1.40 -12.53 -1.66
N ASN A 164 -1.96 -12.95 -2.77
CA ASN A 164 -2.37 -14.32 -2.95
C ASN A 164 -1.47 -15.03 -3.96
N ARG A 165 -0.84 -16.11 -3.56
CA ARG A 165 -0.01 -16.95 -4.41
C ARG A 165 -0.54 -18.39 -4.34
N GLY A 166 -1.18 -18.85 -5.41
CA GLY A 166 -1.68 -20.22 -5.52
C GLY A 166 -3.20 -20.29 -5.59
N ASP A 167 -3.75 -21.45 -5.24
CA ASP A 167 -5.19 -21.73 -5.25
C ASP A 167 -5.90 -20.99 -4.12
N ALA A 168 -6.32 -19.78 -4.39
CA ALA A 168 -6.98 -18.96 -3.42
C ALA A 168 -8.33 -18.50 -3.89
N GLU A 169 -9.22 -18.31 -2.93
CA GLU A 169 -10.62 -17.94 -3.10
C GLU A 169 -10.79 -16.60 -3.86
N TYR A 170 -9.81 -15.70 -3.75
CA TYR A 170 -9.86 -14.38 -4.36
C TYR A 170 -8.70 -14.16 -5.32
N PRO A 171 -8.90 -13.41 -6.41
CA PRO A 171 -7.81 -13.03 -7.31
C PRO A 171 -6.72 -12.22 -6.61
N ASN A 172 -5.46 -12.45 -6.99
CA ASN A 172 -4.34 -11.68 -6.45
C ASN A 172 -4.54 -10.18 -6.69
N TRP A 173 -4.34 -9.37 -5.62
CA TRP A 173 -4.47 -7.92 -5.58
C TRP A 173 -5.91 -7.38 -5.59
N LEU A 174 -6.93 -8.22 -5.45
CA LEU A 174 -8.32 -7.79 -5.39
C LEU A 174 -8.53 -6.74 -4.29
N GLY A 175 -7.97 -6.98 -3.09
CA GLY A 175 -8.05 -6.09 -1.94
C GLY A 175 -7.51 -4.69 -2.21
N TYR A 176 -6.39 -4.58 -2.94
CA TYR A 176 -5.81 -3.26 -3.25
C TYR A 176 -6.73 -2.41 -4.14
N THR A 177 -7.30 -3.00 -5.20
CA THR A 177 -8.24 -2.26 -6.06
C THR A 177 -9.52 -1.93 -5.31
N MET A 178 -10.04 -2.88 -4.52
CA MET A 178 -11.23 -2.68 -3.69
C MET A 178 -11.02 -1.56 -2.67
N SER A 179 -9.93 -1.60 -1.90
CA SER A 179 -9.59 -0.55 -0.93
C SER A 179 -9.45 0.82 -1.59
N TYR A 180 -8.78 0.89 -2.75
CA TYR A 180 -8.66 2.14 -3.48
C TYR A 180 -10.02 2.74 -3.85
N LEU A 181 -10.94 1.92 -4.38
CA LEU A 181 -12.26 2.39 -4.79
C LEU A 181 -13.12 2.81 -3.58
N ILE A 182 -13.10 2.03 -2.49
CA ILE A 182 -13.75 2.39 -1.22
C ILE A 182 -13.17 3.71 -0.69
N GLY A 183 -11.84 3.85 -0.71
CA GLY A 183 -11.19 5.09 -0.29
C GLY A 183 -11.57 6.31 -1.11
N GLN A 184 -11.76 6.16 -2.45
CA GLN A 184 -12.23 7.26 -3.29
C GLN A 184 -13.66 7.69 -2.90
N GLU A 185 -14.53 6.73 -2.58
CA GLU A 185 -15.89 7.00 -2.14
C GLU A 185 -15.91 7.71 -0.78
N LEU A 186 -15.14 7.21 0.18
CA LEU A 186 -15.04 7.82 1.52
C LEU A 186 -14.45 9.23 1.49
N LEU A 187 -13.49 9.50 0.60
CA LEU A 187 -12.87 10.81 0.43
C LEU A 187 -13.79 11.87 -0.20
N GLU A 188 -14.98 11.50 -0.66
CA GLU A 188 -16.01 12.47 -1.05
C GLU A 188 -16.64 13.17 0.17
N GLU A 189 -16.66 12.50 1.35
CA GLU A 189 -17.34 12.98 2.56
C GLU A 189 -16.38 13.19 3.74
N HIS A 190 -15.19 12.59 3.72
CA HIS A 190 -14.19 12.58 4.79
C HIS A 190 -12.85 13.14 4.34
N SER A 191 -12.14 13.78 5.24
CA SER A 191 -10.73 14.13 5.04
C SER A 191 -9.81 12.91 5.26
N PRO A 192 -8.58 12.88 4.73
CA PRO A 192 -7.64 11.81 5.02
C PRO A 192 -7.36 11.60 6.52
N GLU A 193 -7.41 12.68 7.30
CA GLU A 193 -7.17 12.68 8.74
C GLU A 193 -8.27 11.97 9.53
N ASP A 194 -9.47 11.83 8.96
CA ASP A 194 -10.61 11.16 9.60
C ASP A 194 -10.52 9.62 9.49
N PHE A 195 -9.72 9.09 8.54
CA PHE A 195 -9.69 7.66 8.23
C PHE A 195 -9.34 6.73 9.42
N PRO A 196 -8.41 7.09 10.32
CA PRO A 196 -8.15 6.26 11.51
C PRO A 196 -9.35 6.10 12.45
N ASP A 197 -10.28 7.07 12.43
CA ASP A 197 -11.47 7.12 13.29
C ASP A 197 -12.73 6.53 12.63
N LEU A 198 -12.68 6.20 11.32
CA LEU A 198 -13.79 5.55 10.63
C LEU A 198 -14.04 4.15 11.16
N GLU A 199 -15.29 3.71 11.05
CA GLU A 199 -15.75 2.44 11.55
C GLU A 199 -16.02 1.42 10.42
N LYS A 200 -16.18 0.15 10.76
CA LYS A 200 -16.54 -0.92 9.82
C LYS A 200 -17.78 -0.58 8.99
N LYS A 201 -18.78 0.11 9.60
CA LYS A 201 -20.01 0.50 8.91
C LYS A 201 -19.72 1.39 7.70
N ASP A 202 -18.75 2.32 7.83
CA ASP A 202 -18.40 3.27 6.76
C ASP A 202 -17.80 2.53 5.57
N VAL A 203 -16.95 1.50 5.83
CA VAL A 203 -16.40 0.60 4.80
C VAL A 203 -17.52 -0.18 4.10
N ILE A 204 -18.51 -0.68 4.86
CA ILE A 204 -19.63 -1.44 4.32
C ILE A 204 -20.54 -0.55 3.47
N GLU A 205 -20.90 0.64 3.94
CA GLU A 205 -21.76 1.59 3.23
C GLU A 205 -21.11 2.03 1.90
N ALA A 206 -19.84 2.40 1.93
CA ALA A 206 -19.08 2.73 0.72
C ALA A 206 -18.99 1.55 -0.26
N GLY A 207 -18.70 0.34 0.26
CA GLY A 207 -18.65 -0.86 -0.56
C GLY A 207 -20.00 -1.25 -1.16
N ASP A 208 -21.09 -1.15 -0.41
CA ASP A 208 -22.46 -1.43 -0.89
C ASP A 208 -22.86 -0.42 -1.98
N LYS A 209 -22.53 0.86 -1.84
CA LYS A 209 -22.77 1.89 -2.88
C LYS A 209 -22.00 1.59 -4.18
N LEU A 210 -20.80 1.02 -4.08
CA LEU A 210 -19.93 0.78 -5.24
C LEU A 210 -20.16 -0.54 -5.95
N PHE A 211 -20.55 -1.59 -5.20
CA PHE A 211 -20.47 -2.99 -5.66
C PHE A 211 -21.80 -3.76 -5.55
N SER A 212 -22.91 -3.11 -5.15
CA SER A 212 -24.26 -3.74 -5.10
C SER A 212 -25.02 -3.60 -6.40
#